data_ae8112bc55e75bd4eff7d9bd0643676f
#
_entry.id   ae8112bc55e75bd4eff7d9bd0643676f
#
_cell.length_a   1.000
_cell.length_b   1.000
_cell.length_c   1.000
_cell.angle_alpha   90.00
_cell.angle_beta   90.00
_cell.angle_gamma   90.00
#
_symmetry.space_group_name_H-M   'P 1'
#
loop_
_entity.id
_entity.type
_entity.pdbx_description
1 polymer ?
#
loop_
_entity_poly.entity_id
_entity_poly.type
_entity_poly.pdbx_seq_one_letter_code
_entity_poly.pdbx_strand_id
1 'polypeptide(L)'
;MTVIYEKGFGSVTLEKIDGSCPLGDDDLFTIAGGSVLVTNFYGLVATIIGNNVSTCTIQHACTNPAADIALSTAVAIETDAVGTSYYISSAALGVFTPITAGSVIQATTMLPWLLTPGTLQATFSAANTGKIRWFLVFTPVSQLTRVTAAA
;
A
#
# COMPACT_ATOMS: atom_id res chain seq x y z
N MET A 1 -6.07 -1.88 13.77
CA MET A 1 -5.32 -2.70 14.77
C MET A 1 -3.93 -2.13 14.94
N THR A 2 -3.55 -1.82 16.16
CA THR A 2 -2.19 -1.34 16.46
C THR A 2 -1.32 -2.54 16.80
N VAL A 3 -0.21 -2.72 16.09
CA VAL A 3 0.76 -3.78 16.38
C VAL A 3 2.01 -3.14 16.95
N ILE A 4 2.35 -3.48 18.19
CA ILE A 4 3.55 -3.03 18.90
C ILE A 4 4.53 -4.19 18.91
N TYR A 5 5.75 -3.96 18.38
CA TYR A 5 6.79 -4.99 18.37
C TYR A 5 7.75 -4.79 19.52
N GLU A 6 7.70 -5.70 20.49
CA GLU A 6 8.78 -5.89 21.45
C GLU A 6 9.70 -6.97 20.91
N LYS A 7 10.92 -6.60 20.53
CA LYS A 7 12.02 -7.50 20.17
C LYS A 7 11.65 -8.66 19.22
N GLY A 8 11.64 -8.41 17.95
CA GLY A 8 11.53 -9.48 16.97
C GLY A 8 12.16 -9.09 15.65
N PHE A 9 13.20 -9.76 15.24
CA PHE A 9 13.83 -9.58 13.92
C PHE A 9 13.05 -10.31 12.81
N GLY A 10 11.72 -10.35 12.90
CA GLY A 10 10.85 -11.03 11.95
C GLY A 10 10.08 -10.07 11.08
N SER A 11 9.73 -10.52 9.87
CA SER A 11 8.78 -9.82 9.01
C SER A 11 7.38 -9.92 9.59
N VAL A 12 6.64 -8.84 9.49
CA VAL A 12 5.27 -8.73 9.95
C VAL A 12 4.37 -8.39 8.78
N THR A 13 3.21 -9.03 8.74
CA THR A 13 2.15 -8.71 7.79
C THR A 13 1.03 -7.96 8.48
N LEU A 14 0.69 -6.79 7.95
CA LEU A 14 -0.45 -6.00 8.38
C LEU A 14 -1.43 -5.86 7.22
N GLU A 15 -2.73 -5.88 7.53
CA GLU A 15 -3.79 -5.78 6.55
C GLU A 15 -4.71 -4.59 6.85
N LYS A 16 -5.05 -3.82 5.80
CA LYS A 16 -6.20 -2.90 5.80
C LYS A 16 -7.34 -3.54 5.02
N ILE A 17 -8.41 -3.92 5.73
CA ILE A 17 -9.51 -4.74 5.19
C ILE A 17 -10.47 -3.90 4.31
N ASP A 18 -10.76 -2.68 4.70
CA ASP A 18 -11.80 -1.83 4.12
C ASP A 18 -11.26 -0.64 3.33
N GLY A 19 -10.24 -0.86 2.50
CA GLY A 19 -9.72 0.20 1.63
C GLY A 19 -10.79 0.66 0.65
N SER A 20 -11.31 1.88 0.82
CA SER A 20 -12.23 2.54 -0.11
C SER A 20 -11.46 3.16 -1.28
N CYS A 21 -12.18 3.62 -2.29
CA CYS A 21 -11.60 4.35 -3.44
C CYS A 21 -12.18 5.78 -3.47
N PRO A 22 -11.83 6.65 -2.52
CA PRO A 22 -12.31 8.03 -2.49
C PRO A 22 -11.66 8.87 -3.59
N LEU A 23 -12.14 10.06 -3.82
CA LEU A 23 -11.34 11.08 -4.53
C LEU A 23 -10.22 11.55 -3.60
N GLY A 24 -8.97 11.51 -4.06
CA GLY A 24 -7.80 11.90 -3.28
C GLY A 24 -7.20 10.74 -2.50
N ASP A 25 -6.70 11.02 -1.30
CA ASP A 25 -5.90 10.07 -0.53
C ASP A 25 -6.76 9.20 0.39
N ASP A 26 -6.48 7.91 0.39
CA ASP A 26 -6.94 6.93 1.37
C ASP A 26 -5.73 6.48 2.20
N ASP A 27 -5.75 6.76 3.50
CA ASP A 27 -4.70 6.34 4.41
C ASP A 27 -4.72 4.82 4.58
N LEU A 28 -3.61 4.17 4.27
CA LEU A 28 -3.49 2.72 4.36
C LEU A 28 -2.81 2.27 5.66
N PHE A 29 -1.60 2.77 5.89
CA PHE A 29 -0.79 2.39 7.05
C PHE A 29 -0.03 3.60 7.59
N THR A 30 -0.12 3.82 8.90
CA THR A 30 0.64 4.86 9.59
C THR A 30 1.88 4.28 10.27
N ILE A 31 3.03 4.87 10.00
CA ILE A 31 4.34 4.50 10.55
C ILE A 31 4.75 5.58 11.56
N ALA A 32 5.05 5.17 12.78
CA ALA A 32 5.43 6.09 13.87
C ALA A 32 6.58 5.51 14.70
N GLY A 33 7.30 6.38 15.41
CA GLY A 33 8.35 6.02 16.36
C GLY A 33 9.67 5.56 15.74
N GLY A 34 9.71 5.21 14.48
CA GLY A 34 10.90 4.79 13.75
C GLY A 34 10.57 4.35 12.33
N SER A 35 11.59 3.98 11.58
CA SER A 35 11.45 3.55 10.18
C SER A 35 11.11 2.07 10.06
N VAL A 36 10.58 1.69 8.91
CA VAL A 36 10.32 0.29 8.53
C VAL A 36 11.00 -0.05 7.21
N LEU A 37 11.42 -1.29 7.09
CA LEU A 37 11.86 -1.88 5.83
C LEU A 37 10.70 -2.69 5.24
N VAL A 38 10.07 -2.19 4.20
CA VAL A 38 8.96 -2.86 3.52
C VAL A 38 9.52 -3.85 2.52
N THR A 39 9.19 -5.12 2.71
CA THR A 39 9.66 -6.20 1.84
C THR A 39 8.59 -6.68 0.87
N ASN A 40 7.33 -6.36 1.11
CA ASN A 40 6.24 -6.67 0.21
C ASN A 40 5.05 -5.71 0.41
N PHE A 41 4.38 -5.36 -0.67
CA PHE A 41 3.17 -4.53 -0.67
C PHE A 41 2.28 -4.94 -1.84
N TYR A 42 1.02 -5.20 -1.57
CA TYR A 42 0.04 -5.55 -2.61
C TYR A 42 -1.39 -5.21 -2.19
N GLY A 43 -2.25 -5.05 -3.20
CA GLY A 43 -3.68 -4.88 -3.03
C GLY A 43 -4.46 -6.05 -3.65
N LEU A 44 -5.64 -6.31 -3.12
CA LEU A 44 -6.56 -7.32 -3.63
C LEU A 44 -7.98 -6.74 -3.68
N VAL A 45 -8.60 -6.73 -4.85
CA VAL A 45 -9.99 -6.29 -5.00
C VAL A 45 -10.91 -7.24 -4.26
N ALA A 46 -11.55 -6.74 -3.21
CA ALA A 46 -12.49 -7.49 -2.38
C ALA A 46 -13.95 -7.27 -2.79
N THR A 47 -14.26 -6.08 -3.31
CA THR A 47 -15.56 -5.76 -3.90
C THR A 47 -15.29 -5.10 -5.25
N ILE A 48 -16.00 -5.54 -6.29
CA ILE A 48 -15.84 -5.05 -7.66
C ILE A 48 -15.75 -3.53 -7.71
N ILE A 49 -14.77 -3.02 -8.42
CA ILE A 49 -14.60 -1.59 -8.63
C ILE A 49 -15.63 -1.10 -9.65
N GLY A 50 -16.25 0.03 -9.38
CA GLY A 50 -17.23 0.63 -10.27
C GLY A 50 -16.65 1.09 -11.60
N ASN A 51 -17.49 1.62 -12.46
CA ASN A 51 -17.14 2.02 -13.82
C ASN A 51 -16.72 3.48 -13.97
N ASN A 52 -16.53 4.21 -12.87
CA ASN A 52 -16.03 5.57 -12.94
C ASN A 52 -14.54 5.54 -13.30
N VAL A 53 -14.15 6.28 -14.33
CA VAL A 53 -12.76 6.35 -14.78
C VAL A 53 -11.90 6.91 -13.66
N SER A 54 -11.02 6.08 -13.11
CA SER A 54 -10.14 6.45 -12.01
C SER A 54 -8.82 5.68 -12.06
N THR A 55 -7.78 6.32 -11.56
CA THR A 55 -6.46 5.72 -11.38
C THR A 55 -6.09 5.69 -9.92
N CYS A 56 -5.26 4.72 -9.54
CA CYS A 56 -4.67 4.61 -8.22
C CYS A 56 -3.15 4.74 -8.30
N THR A 57 -2.58 5.48 -7.37
CA THR A 57 -1.12 5.64 -7.17
C THR A 57 -0.79 5.38 -5.71
N ILE A 58 0.32 4.74 -5.43
CA ILE A 58 0.81 4.57 -4.05
C ILE A 58 1.84 5.64 -3.75
N GLN A 59 1.67 6.32 -2.61
CA GLN A 59 2.59 7.34 -2.12
C GLN A 59 2.87 7.18 -0.63
N HIS A 60 3.96 7.78 -0.18
CA HIS A 60 4.31 7.91 1.23
C HIS A 60 4.34 9.38 1.61
N ALA A 61 3.40 9.80 2.44
CA ALA A 61 3.36 11.11 3.05
C ALA A 61 4.29 11.11 4.27
N CYS A 62 5.53 11.59 4.09
CA CYS A 62 6.54 11.65 5.15
C CYS A 62 6.21 12.75 6.15
N THR A 63 6.46 12.49 7.44
CA THR A 63 6.23 13.49 8.50
C THR A 63 7.39 14.47 8.63
N ASN A 64 8.63 13.98 8.49
CA ASN A 64 9.82 14.84 8.66
C ASN A 64 11.01 14.31 7.81
N PRO A 65 11.49 15.07 6.82
CA PRO A 65 10.85 16.29 6.32
C PRO A 65 9.47 15.99 5.73
N ALA A 66 8.52 16.93 5.89
CA ALA A 66 7.19 16.77 5.33
C ALA A 66 7.26 16.77 3.79
N ALA A 67 6.92 15.66 3.17
CA ALA A 67 6.95 15.49 1.71
C ALA A 67 6.11 14.27 1.30
N ASP A 68 5.44 14.38 0.17
CA ASP A 68 4.77 13.25 -0.46
C ASP A 68 5.69 12.63 -1.50
N ILE A 69 6.01 11.37 -1.30
CA ILE A 69 6.92 10.60 -2.16
C ILE A 69 6.11 9.55 -2.92
N ALA A 70 6.03 9.68 -4.24
CA ALA A 70 5.42 8.65 -5.08
C ALA A 70 6.25 7.36 -5.04
N LEU A 71 5.61 6.24 -4.75
CA LEU A 71 6.21 4.90 -4.72
C LEU A 71 5.81 4.06 -5.92
N SER A 72 4.76 4.47 -6.64
CA SER A 72 4.32 3.79 -7.85
C SER A 72 3.93 4.78 -8.96
N THR A 73 3.81 4.27 -10.17
CA THR A 73 3.07 4.94 -11.25
C THR A 73 1.57 4.78 -11.02
N ALA A 74 0.76 5.57 -11.71
CA ALA A 74 -0.69 5.42 -11.71
C ALA A 74 -1.13 4.18 -12.49
N VAL A 75 -2.15 3.49 -11.99
CA VAL A 75 -2.82 2.38 -12.68
C VAL A 75 -4.31 2.65 -12.77
N ALA A 76 -4.93 2.35 -13.91
CA ALA A 76 -6.38 2.37 -14.06
C ALA A 76 -7.00 1.24 -13.23
N ILE A 77 -8.09 1.52 -12.53
CA ILE A 77 -8.75 0.56 -11.63
C ILE A 77 -10.23 0.35 -11.94
N GLU A 78 -10.80 1.14 -12.84
CA GLU A 78 -12.22 1.05 -13.20
C GLU A 78 -12.57 -0.36 -13.71
N THR A 79 -13.70 -0.86 -13.27
CA THR A 79 -14.28 -2.18 -13.60
C THR A 79 -13.46 -3.40 -13.17
N ASP A 80 -12.42 -3.24 -12.36
CA ASP A 80 -11.63 -4.37 -11.89
C ASP A 80 -12.47 -5.33 -11.05
N ALA A 81 -12.43 -6.59 -11.42
CA ALA A 81 -13.21 -7.66 -10.81
C ALA A 81 -12.65 -8.06 -9.43
N VAL A 82 -13.49 -8.67 -8.61
CA VAL A 82 -13.06 -9.32 -7.36
C VAL A 82 -11.95 -10.32 -7.65
N GLY A 83 -10.88 -10.28 -6.88
CA GLY A 83 -9.69 -11.12 -7.06
C GLY A 83 -8.60 -10.50 -7.94
N THR A 84 -8.84 -9.34 -8.56
CA THR A 84 -7.76 -8.58 -9.20
C THR A 84 -6.73 -8.17 -8.15
N SER A 85 -5.45 -8.42 -8.43
CA SER A 85 -4.33 -8.10 -7.55
C SER A 85 -3.49 -6.98 -8.12
N TYR A 86 -3.08 -6.05 -7.26
CA TYR A 86 -2.15 -4.97 -7.60
C TYR A 86 -0.83 -5.19 -6.88
N TYR A 87 0.27 -5.10 -7.58
CA TYR A 87 1.61 -5.24 -7.01
C TYR A 87 2.61 -4.32 -7.68
N ILE A 88 3.73 -4.07 -7.02
CA ILE A 88 4.80 -3.23 -7.55
C ILE A 88 5.75 -4.10 -8.36
N SER A 89 5.90 -3.83 -9.65
CA SER A 89 6.55 -4.76 -10.59
C SER A 89 7.90 -4.30 -11.17
N SER A 90 8.35 -3.08 -10.93
CA SER A 90 9.52 -2.54 -11.61
C SER A 90 10.36 -1.58 -10.78
N ALA A 91 11.58 -1.35 -11.25
CA ALA A 91 12.70 -0.81 -10.47
C ALA A 91 12.80 0.71 -10.39
N ALA A 92 12.15 1.52 -11.21
CA ALA A 92 12.34 2.96 -11.09
C ALA A 92 11.09 3.60 -10.59
N LEU A 93 10.27 4.06 -10.41
CA LEU A 93 8.95 4.24 -9.81
C LEU A 93 8.15 2.97 -10.10
N GLY A 94 7.90 2.14 -9.11
CA GLY A 94 7.30 0.84 -9.31
C GLY A 94 6.03 0.88 -10.15
N VAL A 95 6.01 0.13 -11.26
CA VAL A 95 4.80 -0.01 -12.06
C VAL A 95 3.76 -0.73 -11.22
N PHE A 96 2.67 -0.06 -10.92
CA PHE A 96 1.54 -0.64 -10.24
C PHE A 96 0.75 -1.46 -11.26
N THR A 97 0.76 -2.77 -11.13
CA THR A 97 0.26 -3.69 -12.17
C THR A 97 -0.96 -4.44 -11.67
N PRO A 98 -2.08 -4.41 -12.40
CA PRO A 98 -3.22 -5.26 -12.12
C PRO A 98 -3.00 -6.65 -12.73
N ILE A 99 -3.36 -7.70 -11.99
CA ILE A 99 -3.43 -9.07 -12.48
C ILE A 99 -4.83 -9.60 -12.25
N THR A 100 -5.48 -10.00 -13.31
CA THR A 100 -6.87 -10.47 -13.30
C THR A 100 -7.00 -12.00 -13.14
N ALA A 101 -5.90 -12.73 -13.17
CA ALA A 101 -5.89 -14.17 -13.26
C ALA A 101 -5.64 -14.92 -11.93
N GLY A 102 -5.78 -14.25 -10.78
CA GLY A 102 -5.65 -14.90 -9.48
C GLY A 102 -4.23 -14.89 -8.92
N SER A 103 -3.45 -15.95 -9.07
CA SER A 103 -2.10 -16.02 -8.48
C SER A 103 -1.09 -15.12 -9.18
N VAL A 104 -0.27 -14.44 -8.38
CA VAL A 104 0.76 -13.51 -8.86
C VAL A 104 2.14 -13.97 -8.39
N ILE A 105 3.10 -13.97 -9.30
CA ILE A 105 4.53 -14.02 -8.95
C ILE A 105 5.01 -12.57 -8.87
N GLN A 106 5.25 -12.11 -7.66
CA GLN A 106 5.69 -10.74 -7.44
C GLN A 106 7.19 -10.60 -7.75
N ALA A 107 7.50 -9.72 -8.70
CA ALA A 107 8.88 -9.31 -8.93
C ALA A 107 9.31 -8.34 -7.82
N THR A 108 10.39 -8.67 -7.12
CA THR A 108 10.85 -7.93 -5.93
C THR A 108 11.92 -6.88 -6.23
N THR A 109 12.06 -6.45 -7.48
CA THR A 109 13.15 -5.55 -7.90
C THR A 109 13.06 -4.11 -7.36
N MET A 110 11.88 -3.71 -6.89
CA MET A 110 11.65 -2.40 -6.26
C MET A 110 11.78 -2.39 -4.75
N LEU A 111 11.65 -3.53 -4.15
CA LEU A 111 11.71 -3.68 -2.71
C LEU A 111 13.12 -4.15 -2.30
N PRO A 112 13.55 -3.84 -1.09
CA PRO A 112 12.77 -3.22 -0.02
C PRO A 112 12.71 -1.68 -0.11
N TRP A 113 11.60 -1.10 0.38
CA TRP A 113 11.52 0.33 0.67
C TRP A 113 11.92 0.61 2.10
N LEU A 114 12.75 1.62 2.33
CA LEU A 114 12.94 2.19 3.66
C LEU A 114 11.96 3.35 3.84
N LEU A 115 10.90 3.15 4.60
CA LEU A 115 9.91 4.17 4.90
C LEU A 115 10.15 4.76 6.29
N THR A 116 10.31 6.08 6.34
CA THR A 116 10.41 6.86 7.57
C THR A 116 9.02 7.07 8.20
N PRO A 117 8.89 7.64 9.42
CA PRO A 117 7.59 7.99 9.99
C PRO A 117 6.75 8.83 9.03
N GLY A 118 5.49 8.45 8.90
CA GLY A 118 4.55 9.04 7.96
C GLY A 118 3.40 8.10 7.66
N THR A 119 2.67 8.35 6.58
CA THR A 119 1.51 7.55 6.17
C THR A 119 1.69 7.02 4.75
N LEU A 120 1.56 5.71 4.59
CA LEU A 120 1.45 5.08 3.29
C LEU A 120 0.00 5.22 2.81
N GLN A 121 -0.18 5.78 1.62
CA GLN A 121 -1.48 6.17 1.08
C GLN A 121 -1.70 5.58 -0.31
N ALA A 122 -2.97 5.31 -0.63
CA ALA A 122 -3.42 5.15 -2.00
C ALA A 122 -4.12 6.44 -2.44
N THR A 123 -3.67 7.03 -3.53
CA THR A 123 -4.22 8.27 -4.08
C THR A 123 -5.04 7.96 -5.33
N PHE A 124 -6.29 8.37 -5.34
CA PHE A 124 -7.22 8.11 -6.43
C PHE A 124 -7.55 9.40 -7.18
N SER A 125 -7.52 9.33 -8.53
CA SER A 125 -7.82 10.49 -9.40
C SER A 125 -9.30 10.86 -9.43
N ALA A 126 -10.18 9.91 -9.11
CA ALA A 126 -11.63 10.12 -8.98
C ALA A 126 -12.21 9.11 -7.98
N ALA A 127 -13.32 9.48 -7.33
CA ALA A 127 -14.04 8.55 -6.44
C ALA A 127 -14.61 7.38 -7.25
N ASN A 128 -14.50 6.17 -6.70
CA ASN A 128 -15.11 4.99 -7.27
C ASN A 128 -15.76 4.14 -6.17
N THR A 129 -16.68 3.28 -6.55
CA THR A 129 -17.22 2.25 -5.67
C THR A 129 -16.30 1.04 -5.65
N GLY A 130 -16.51 0.14 -4.69
CA GLY A 130 -15.69 -1.03 -4.52
C GLY A 130 -14.74 -0.94 -3.33
N LYS A 131 -14.00 -2.00 -3.10
CA LYS A 131 -13.06 -2.11 -1.98
C LYS A 131 -11.83 -2.87 -2.38
N ILE A 132 -10.68 -2.40 -1.91
CA ILE A 132 -9.38 -3.04 -2.06
C ILE A 132 -8.85 -3.36 -0.67
N ARG A 133 -8.46 -4.62 -0.44
CA ARG A 133 -7.72 -5.03 0.74
C ARG A 133 -6.24 -4.78 0.49
N TRP A 134 -5.57 -4.10 1.39
CA TRP A 134 -4.15 -3.77 1.27
C TRP A 134 -3.33 -4.55 2.27
N PHE A 135 -2.17 -5.02 1.84
CA PHE A 135 -1.26 -5.83 2.65
C PHE A 135 0.13 -5.21 2.64
N LEU A 136 0.68 -5.03 3.82
CA LEU A 136 2.03 -4.53 4.03
C LEU A 136 2.84 -5.58 4.79
N VAL A 137 3.95 -6.03 4.20
CA VAL A 137 4.92 -6.89 4.85
C VAL A 137 6.18 -6.08 5.12
N PHE A 138 6.57 -5.98 6.38
CA PHE A 138 7.67 -5.11 6.79
C PHE A 138 8.47 -5.67 7.95
N THR A 139 9.67 -5.14 8.12
CA THR A 139 10.52 -5.35 9.30
C THR A 139 10.76 -4.01 9.98
N PRO A 140 10.46 -3.86 11.29
CA PRO A 140 10.80 -2.64 12.03
C PRO A 140 12.31 -2.44 12.08
N VAL A 141 12.77 -1.19 11.84
CA VAL A 141 14.20 -0.85 11.91
C VAL A 141 14.61 -0.48 13.33
N SER A 142 13.69 -0.03 14.17
CA SER A 142 13.95 0.30 15.56
C SER A 142 12.91 -0.29 16.50
N GLN A 143 13.26 -0.39 17.78
CA GLN A 143 12.37 -0.92 18.82
C GLN A 143 11.15 -0.03 19.09
N LEU A 144 11.21 1.24 18.73
CA LEU A 144 10.13 2.19 18.94
C LEU A 144 9.15 2.24 17.75
N THR A 145 9.48 1.54 16.67
CA THR A 145 8.65 1.55 15.46
C THR A 145 7.28 0.92 15.71
N ARG A 146 6.25 1.62 15.30
CA ARG A 146 4.85 1.16 15.32
C ARG A 146 4.24 1.36 13.95
N VAL A 147 3.50 0.38 13.48
CA VAL A 147 2.69 0.49 12.27
C VAL A 147 1.25 0.15 12.60
N THR A 148 0.33 0.98 12.15
CA THR A 148 -1.11 0.77 12.31
C THR A 148 -1.78 0.80 10.94
N ALA A 149 -2.70 -0.13 10.70
CA ALA A 149 -3.62 0.01 9.58
C ALA A 149 -4.60 1.15 9.90
N ALA A 150 -4.86 2.00 8.92
CA ALA A 150 -5.89 3.03 9.05
C ALA A 150 -7.28 2.40 9.21
N ALA A 151 -8.14 3.10 9.89
CA ALA A 151 -9.52 2.65 10.09
C ALA A 151 -10.30 2.61 8.78
#